data_5b42b0b1bf78bd053e212a0ac7ae3f0c
#
_entry.id   5b42b0b1bf78bd053e212a0ac7ae3f0c
#
_cell.length_a   1.000
_cell.length_b   1.000
_cell.length_c   1.000
_cell.angle_alpha   90.00
_cell.angle_beta   90.00
_cell.angle_gamma   90.00
#
_symmetry.space_group_name_H-M   'P 1'
#
loop_
_entity.id
_entity.type
_entity.pdbx_description
1 polymer ?
#
loop_
_entity_poly.entity_id
_entity_poly.type
_entity_poly.pdbx_seq_one_letter_code
_entity_poly.pdbx_strand_id
1 'polypeptide(L)'
;SDTGYELPPSLTLYKEVETYYKEKFPTLNFLMARNHESVLNYWDKIGTPSDNHRWCCSVMKTAPLYRMLMSGTDKLQKFLAFEGVRAEESVSRSEYNRIGKGVKHKFVINARPILSWNTTEVFLYLLEHDLHINSAYRVGKPRVGCVLCPFGSPWDDMIVNNCYSSNLKPFLDRIESNVVSRKIPNKKEYIAERKWKLRGSGKFSEAK
;
A
#
# COMPACT_ATOMS: atom_id res chain seq x y z
N SER A 1 1.72 2.39 -8.69
CA SER A 1 1.20 3.65 -8.13
C SER A 1 2.06 4.08 -6.96
N ASP A 2 2.32 5.37 -6.87
CA ASP A 2 2.97 6.02 -5.74
C ASP A 2 1.89 6.72 -4.90
N THR A 3 1.73 6.27 -3.67
CA THR A 3 0.72 6.80 -2.74
C THR A 3 1.27 7.89 -1.81
N GLY A 4 2.59 8.12 -1.84
CA GLY A 4 3.29 8.98 -0.88
C GLY A 4 3.49 8.33 0.51
N TYR A 5 3.13 7.04 0.63
CA TYR A 5 3.35 6.23 1.84
C TYR A 5 4.44 5.17 1.66
N GLU A 6 5.02 5.05 0.49
CA GLU A 6 5.97 4.00 0.18
C GLU A 6 7.22 4.10 1.02
N LEU A 7 7.77 2.95 1.39
CA LEU A 7 9.12 2.87 1.95
C LEU A 7 10.16 3.27 0.89
N PRO A 8 11.25 3.94 1.27
CA PRO A 8 12.31 4.35 0.34
C PRO A 8 12.81 3.21 -0.57
N PRO A 9 13.03 1.96 -0.08
CA PRO A 9 13.40 0.84 -0.93
C PRO A 9 12.42 0.54 -2.07
N SER A 10 11.14 0.83 -1.89
CA SER A 10 10.14 0.62 -2.94
C SER A 10 10.31 1.63 -4.08
N LEU A 11 10.64 2.88 -3.75
CA LEU A 11 10.87 3.91 -4.74
C LEU A 11 12.16 3.66 -5.53
N THR A 12 13.19 3.13 -4.86
CA THR A 12 14.43 2.68 -5.51
C THR A 12 14.16 1.53 -6.46
N LEU A 13 13.45 0.50 -5.97
CA LEU A 13 13.10 -0.67 -6.78
C LEU A 13 12.29 -0.32 -8.02
N TYR A 14 11.39 0.66 -7.97
CA TYR A 14 10.66 1.13 -9.15
C TYR A 14 11.61 1.58 -10.27
N LYS A 15 12.64 2.34 -9.92
CA LYS A 15 13.62 2.84 -10.90
C LYS A 15 14.48 1.71 -11.47
N GLU A 16 14.93 0.80 -10.61
CA GLU A 16 15.71 -0.37 -11.01
C GLU A 16 14.93 -1.26 -11.98
N VAL A 17 13.69 -1.59 -11.63
CA VAL A 17 12.79 -2.39 -12.47
C VAL A 17 12.48 -1.68 -13.80
N GLU A 18 12.21 -0.38 -13.75
CA GLU A 18 11.96 0.41 -14.96
C GLU A 18 13.18 0.37 -15.90
N THR A 19 14.38 0.62 -15.39
CA THR A 19 15.62 0.58 -16.17
C THR A 19 15.83 -0.79 -16.78
N TYR A 20 15.80 -1.83 -15.96
CA TYR A 20 16.01 -3.22 -16.39
C TYR A 20 15.07 -3.67 -17.50
N TYR A 21 13.79 -3.37 -17.37
CA TYR A 21 12.79 -3.80 -18.37
C TYR A 21 12.75 -2.90 -19.61
N LYS A 22 13.10 -1.62 -19.51
CA LYS A 22 13.25 -0.75 -20.69
C LYS A 22 14.41 -1.15 -21.58
N GLU A 23 15.51 -1.62 -21.00
CA GLU A 23 16.63 -2.17 -21.75
C GLU A 23 16.24 -3.43 -22.53
N LYS A 24 15.46 -4.33 -21.91
CA LYS A 24 15.01 -5.57 -22.54
C LYS A 24 13.85 -5.38 -23.52
N PHE A 25 12.95 -4.46 -23.21
CA PHE A 25 11.71 -4.21 -23.93
C PHE A 25 11.51 -2.71 -24.16
N PRO A 26 12.19 -2.11 -25.15
CA PRO A 26 12.17 -0.65 -25.37
C PRO A 26 10.78 -0.05 -25.61
N THR A 27 9.83 -0.86 -26.09
CA THR A 27 8.44 -0.44 -26.31
C THR A 27 7.56 -0.48 -25.06
N LEU A 28 8.08 -1.01 -23.94
CA LEU A 28 7.31 -1.11 -22.70
C LEU A 28 7.15 0.25 -22.05
N ASN A 29 5.92 0.63 -21.75
CA ASN A 29 5.62 1.91 -21.10
C ASN A 29 5.52 1.74 -19.59
N PHE A 30 6.24 2.57 -18.85
CA PHE A 30 6.14 2.67 -17.39
C PHE A 30 5.37 3.93 -17.02
N LEU A 31 4.25 3.74 -16.33
CA LEU A 31 3.37 4.83 -15.91
C LEU A 31 3.26 4.82 -14.38
N MET A 32 3.35 6.01 -13.77
CA MET A 32 3.23 6.17 -12.33
C MET A 32 1.92 6.87 -11.98
N ALA A 33 0.95 6.11 -11.49
CA ALA A 33 -0.28 6.67 -10.95
C ALA A 33 -0.01 7.32 -9.58
N ARG A 34 -0.20 8.64 -9.49
CA ARG A 34 0.01 9.42 -8.27
C ARG A 34 -1.12 10.42 -8.08
N ASN A 35 -1.46 10.74 -6.83
CA ASN A 35 -2.34 11.87 -6.56
C ASN A 35 -1.58 13.18 -6.73
N HIS A 36 -2.25 14.21 -7.20
CA HIS A 36 -1.68 15.55 -7.38
C HIS A 36 -1.36 16.24 -6.06
N GLU A 37 -2.05 15.86 -4.98
CA GLU A 37 -1.89 16.40 -3.65
C GLU A 37 -1.15 15.40 -2.74
N SER A 38 -0.36 15.93 -1.80
CA SER A 38 0.42 15.09 -0.89
C SER A 38 -0.48 14.31 0.06
N VAL A 39 -0.03 13.14 0.45
CA VAL A 39 -0.74 12.30 1.42
C VAL A 39 -0.87 12.99 2.77
N LEU A 40 0.10 13.79 3.18
CA LEU A 40 0.08 14.52 4.45
C LEU A 40 -1.01 15.58 4.49
N ASN A 41 -1.27 16.26 3.35
CA ASN A 41 -2.38 17.21 3.25
C ASN A 41 -3.74 16.50 3.42
N TYR A 42 -3.87 15.29 2.88
CA TYR A 42 -5.08 14.48 3.10
C TYR A 42 -5.21 14.02 4.55
N TRP A 43 -4.10 13.74 5.24
CA TRP A 43 -4.12 13.46 6.69
C TRP A 43 -4.65 14.64 7.47
N ASP A 44 -4.25 15.86 7.10
CA ASP A 44 -4.70 17.09 7.75
C ASP A 44 -6.20 17.35 7.48
N LYS A 45 -6.69 17.02 6.27
CA LYS A 45 -8.08 17.24 5.87
C LYS A 45 -9.05 16.16 6.38
N ILE A 46 -8.67 14.89 6.29
CA ILE A 46 -9.56 13.74 6.55
C ILE A 46 -9.27 13.14 7.93
N GLY A 47 -8.05 13.27 8.41
CA GLY A 47 -7.56 12.66 9.63
C GLY A 47 -6.89 11.30 9.39
N THR A 48 -6.51 10.65 10.49
CA THR A 48 -5.81 9.38 10.50
C THR A 48 -6.63 8.28 9.82
N PRO A 49 -6.07 7.53 8.86
CA PRO A 49 -6.75 6.37 8.31
C PRO A 49 -6.86 5.27 9.37
N SER A 50 -7.90 4.44 9.27
CA SER A 50 -8.14 3.33 10.19
C SER A 50 -8.50 2.06 9.43
N ASP A 51 -8.62 0.95 10.15
CA ASP A 51 -9.04 -0.34 9.60
C ASP A 51 -10.43 -0.27 8.95
N ASN A 52 -11.36 0.44 9.56
CA ASN A 52 -12.72 0.65 9.04
C ASN A 52 -12.82 1.80 8.02
N HIS A 53 -11.85 2.71 7.98
CA HIS A 53 -11.86 3.86 7.09
C HIS A 53 -10.54 4.03 6.34
N ARG A 54 -10.33 3.19 5.34
CA ARG A 54 -9.13 3.15 4.48
C ARG A 54 -9.17 4.18 3.36
N TRP A 55 -9.47 5.44 3.68
CA TRP A 55 -9.51 6.49 2.67
C TRP A 55 -8.20 6.59 1.87
N CYS A 56 -7.05 6.33 2.52
CA CYS A 56 -5.74 6.38 1.89
C CYS A 56 -5.62 5.45 0.67
N CYS A 57 -6.16 4.23 0.75
CA CYS A 57 -6.17 3.32 -0.40
C CYS A 57 -7.05 3.84 -1.54
N SER A 58 -8.20 4.44 -1.23
CA SER A 58 -9.11 4.96 -2.25
C SER A 58 -8.58 6.22 -2.90
N VAL A 59 -8.12 7.18 -2.10
CA VAL A 59 -7.70 8.51 -2.55
C VAL A 59 -6.30 8.49 -3.18
N MET A 60 -5.35 7.77 -2.55
CA MET A 60 -3.94 7.81 -2.97
C MET A 60 -3.55 6.70 -3.95
N LYS A 61 -4.36 5.65 -4.09
CA LYS A 61 -4.05 4.53 -4.99
C LYS A 61 -5.12 4.32 -6.05
N THR A 62 -6.37 4.05 -5.63
CA THR A 62 -7.42 3.64 -6.57
C THR A 62 -7.86 4.77 -7.50
N ALA A 63 -8.09 5.98 -6.98
CA ALA A 63 -8.52 7.11 -7.78
C ALA A 63 -7.44 7.59 -8.78
N PRO A 64 -6.16 7.73 -8.42
CA PRO A 64 -5.11 8.04 -9.38
C PRO A 64 -4.96 6.99 -10.48
N LEU A 65 -5.01 5.71 -10.11
CA LEU A 65 -4.95 4.61 -11.08
C LEU A 65 -6.13 4.69 -12.07
N TYR A 66 -7.34 4.93 -11.56
CA TYR A 66 -8.53 5.12 -12.40
C TYR A 66 -8.33 6.27 -13.39
N ARG A 67 -7.92 7.44 -12.91
CA ARG A 67 -7.67 8.61 -13.77
C ARG A 67 -6.63 8.31 -14.84
N MET A 68 -5.54 7.65 -14.47
CA MET A 68 -4.48 7.27 -15.41
C MET A 68 -5.00 6.31 -16.49
N LEU A 69 -5.78 5.30 -16.12
CA LEU A 69 -6.36 4.34 -17.07
C LEU A 69 -7.39 4.99 -18.00
N MET A 70 -8.11 5.99 -17.51
CA MET A 70 -9.14 6.69 -18.29
C MET A 70 -8.60 7.85 -19.11
N SER A 71 -7.37 8.32 -18.84
CA SER A 71 -6.76 9.41 -19.63
C SER A 71 -6.35 8.90 -21.00
N GLY A 72 -6.89 9.53 -22.04
CA GLY A 72 -6.56 9.21 -23.43
C GLY A 72 -7.23 7.94 -23.99
N THR A 73 -8.27 7.42 -23.33
CA THR A 73 -8.98 6.23 -23.78
C THR A 73 -10.46 6.53 -24.06
N ASP A 74 -11.02 5.83 -25.03
CA ASP A 74 -12.48 5.82 -25.24
C ASP A 74 -13.17 5.13 -24.05
N LYS A 75 -14.35 5.60 -23.68
CA LYS A 75 -15.14 5.08 -22.54
C LYS A 75 -15.46 3.57 -22.62
N LEU A 76 -15.29 2.96 -23.81
CA LEU A 76 -15.55 1.53 -24.07
C LEU A 76 -14.31 0.64 -23.90
N GLN A 77 -13.13 1.23 -23.65
CA GLN A 77 -11.90 0.44 -23.56
C GLN A 77 -11.90 -0.44 -22.31
N LYS A 78 -11.56 -1.72 -22.50
CA LYS A 78 -11.34 -2.69 -21.43
C LYS A 78 -9.85 -2.93 -21.25
N PHE A 79 -9.45 -3.18 -20.02
CA PHE A 79 -8.06 -3.46 -19.67
C PHE A 79 -7.93 -4.87 -19.11
N LEU A 80 -6.88 -5.56 -19.49
CA LEU A 80 -6.42 -6.78 -18.83
C LEU A 80 -5.27 -6.40 -17.90
N ALA A 81 -5.47 -6.56 -16.60
CA ALA A 81 -4.46 -6.27 -15.58
C ALA A 81 -3.88 -7.57 -15.02
N PHE A 82 -2.57 -7.71 -15.07
CA PHE A 82 -1.86 -8.79 -14.39
C PHE A 82 -1.51 -8.34 -12.97
N GLU A 83 -1.94 -9.10 -11.98
CA GLU A 83 -1.76 -8.79 -10.56
C GLU A 83 -0.93 -9.89 -9.87
N GLY A 84 0.10 -9.49 -9.14
CA GLY A 84 0.90 -10.39 -8.28
C GLY A 84 0.21 -10.71 -6.96
N VAL A 85 -1.10 -10.97 -6.98
CA VAL A 85 -1.89 -11.32 -5.80
C VAL A 85 -1.80 -12.81 -5.53
N ARG A 86 -1.64 -13.18 -4.24
CA ARG A 86 -1.60 -14.57 -3.77
C ARG A 86 -2.70 -14.85 -2.76
N ALA A 87 -3.23 -16.07 -2.80
CA ALA A 87 -4.30 -16.52 -1.91
C ALA A 87 -3.89 -16.47 -0.43
N GLU A 88 -2.65 -16.80 -0.10
CA GLU A 88 -2.12 -16.82 1.27
C GLU A 88 -2.07 -15.45 1.97
N GLU A 89 -2.15 -14.37 1.22
CA GLU A 89 -1.98 -13.02 1.78
C GLU A 89 -3.15 -12.55 2.65
N SER A 90 -4.34 -13.12 2.47
CA SER A 90 -5.51 -12.86 3.33
C SER A 90 -6.69 -13.76 2.94
N VAL A 91 -7.62 -13.97 3.89
CA VAL A 91 -8.88 -14.70 3.64
C VAL A 91 -9.64 -14.14 2.43
N SER A 92 -9.77 -12.81 2.33
CA SER A 92 -10.45 -12.20 1.16
C SER A 92 -9.74 -12.49 -0.17
N ARG A 93 -8.41 -12.70 -0.17
CA ARG A 93 -7.67 -13.02 -1.40
C ARG A 93 -7.72 -14.51 -1.75
N SER A 94 -7.88 -15.38 -0.77
CA SER A 94 -8.06 -16.82 -1.02
C SER A 94 -9.34 -17.13 -1.79
N GLU A 95 -10.33 -16.24 -1.73
CA GLU A 95 -11.59 -16.36 -2.46
C GLU A 95 -11.52 -15.86 -3.91
N TYR A 96 -10.38 -15.31 -4.34
CA TYR A 96 -10.25 -14.80 -5.70
C TYR A 96 -10.10 -15.92 -6.73
N ASN A 97 -10.68 -15.70 -7.92
CA ASN A 97 -10.41 -16.54 -9.09
C ASN A 97 -9.14 -16.07 -9.82
N ARG A 98 -8.47 -16.97 -10.51
CA ARG A 98 -7.29 -16.63 -11.35
C ARG A 98 -7.60 -15.56 -12.39
N ILE A 99 -8.81 -15.60 -12.95
CA ILE A 99 -9.32 -14.56 -13.86
C ILE A 99 -10.65 -14.07 -13.28
N GLY A 100 -10.80 -12.77 -13.15
CA GLY A 100 -12.01 -12.17 -12.59
C GLY A 100 -12.21 -10.72 -12.97
N LYS A 101 -13.41 -10.22 -12.81
CA LYS A 101 -13.69 -8.78 -13.00
C LYS A 101 -13.02 -7.97 -11.89
N GLY A 102 -12.54 -6.79 -12.26
CA GLY A 102 -12.00 -5.85 -11.28
C GLY A 102 -13.06 -5.42 -10.26
N VAL A 103 -12.78 -5.59 -8.98
CA VAL A 103 -13.70 -5.21 -7.90
C VAL A 103 -13.93 -3.70 -7.87
N LYS A 104 -12.87 -2.93 -8.15
CA LYS A 104 -12.90 -1.45 -8.09
C LYS A 104 -13.17 -0.80 -9.45
N HIS A 105 -12.78 -1.46 -10.52
CA HIS A 105 -12.89 -0.94 -11.89
C HIS A 105 -13.55 -2.00 -12.77
N LYS A 106 -14.83 -1.84 -13.06
CA LYS A 106 -15.65 -2.81 -13.80
C LYS A 106 -15.17 -3.06 -15.25
N PHE A 107 -14.39 -2.13 -15.81
CA PHE A 107 -13.80 -2.25 -17.15
C PHE A 107 -12.42 -2.94 -17.15
N VAL A 108 -11.94 -3.36 -15.98
CA VAL A 108 -10.69 -4.10 -15.83
C VAL A 108 -11.01 -5.59 -15.59
N ILE A 109 -10.32 -6.44 -16.34
CA ILE A 109 -10.27 -7.89 -16.09
C ILE A 109 -8.93 -8.16 -15.42
N ASN A 110 -8.95 -8.78 -14.25
CA ASN A 110 -7.74 -9.12 -13.49
C ASN A 110 -7.32 -10.54 -13.78
N ALA A 111 -6.08 -10.73 -14.18
CA ALA A 111 -5.40 -12.03 -14.28
C ALA A 111 -4.38 -12.14 -13.15
N ARG A 112 -4.43 -13.25 -12.41
CA ARG A 112 -3.61 -13.50 -11.20
C ARG A 112 -2.79 -14.78 -11.41
N PRO A 113 -1.70 -14.70 -12.18
CA PRO A 113 -0.94 -15.90 -12.57
C PRO A 113 -0.36 -16.65 -11.38
N ILE A 114 0.04 -15.95 -10.32
CA ILE A 114 0.67 -16.51 -9.11
C ILE A 114 -0.31 -16.63 -7.92
N LEU A 115 -1.62 -16.71 -8.17
CA LEU A 115 -2.63 -16.73 -7.09
C LEU A 115 -2.42 -17.89 -6.11
N SER A 116 -2.03 -19.05 -6.61
CA SER A 116 -1.77 -20.29 -5.83
C SER A 116 -0.36 -20.36 -5.21
N TRP A 117 0.52 -19.42 -5.53
CA TRP A 117 1.89 -19.44 -5.02
C TRP A 117 1.95 -18.98 -3.58
N ASN A 118 2.87 -19.59 -2.82
CA ASN A 118 3.24 -19.11 -1.50
C ASN A 118 4.45 -18.16 -1.55
N THR A 119 4.79 -17.57 -0.41
CA THR A 119 5.91 -16.62 -0.31
C THR A 119 7.24 -17.25 -0.72
N THR A 120 7.49 -18.50 -0.33
CA THR A 120 8.74 -19.20 -0.64
C THR A 120 8.89 -19.41 -2.14
N GLU A 121 7.83 -19.85 -2.82
CA GLU A 121 7.84 -20.03 -4.29
C GLU A 121 8.14 -18.72 -5.01
N VAL A 122 7.58 -17.60 -4.56
CA VAL A 122 7.89 -16.29 -5.15
C VAL A 122 9.37 -15.94 -4.98
N PHE A 123 9.93 -16.10 -3.78
CA PHE A 123 11.34 -15.78 -3.54
C PHE A 123 12.28 -16.72 -4.30
N LEU A 124 11.98 -18.00 -4.36
CA LEU A 124 12.75 -18.95 -5.15
C LEU A 124 12.77 -18.56 -6.64
N TYR A 125 11.61 -18.23 -7.18
CA TYR A 125 11.50 -17.77 -8.57
C TYR A 125 12.32 -16.49 -8.82
N LEU A 126 12.21 -15.50 -7.92
CA LEU A 126 12.96 -14.24 -8.05
C LEU A 126 14.49 -14.48 -8.02
N LEU A 127 14.94 -15.38 -7.15
CA LEU A 127 16.36 -15.73 -7.02
C LEU A 127 16.85 -16.56 -8.22
N GLU A 128 16.07 -17.53 -8.68
CA GLU A 128 16.42 -18.38 -9.84
C GLU A 128 16.60 -17.56 -11.12
N HIS A 129 15.78 -16.51 -11.27
CA HIS A 129 15.79 -15.64 -12.45
C HIS A 129 16.60 -14.35 -12.27
N ASP A 130 17.35 -14.22 -11.18
CA ASP A 130 18.15 -13.02 -10.83
C ASP A 130 17.33 -11.72 -10.95
N LEU A 131 16.11 -11.74 -10.41
CA LEU A 131 15.20 -10.59 -10.45
C LEU A 131 15.37 -9.71 -9.20
N HIS A 132 15.06 -8.43 -9.36
CA HIS A 132 15.18 -7.45 -8.29
C HIS A 132 14.23 -7.76 -7.12
N ILE A 133 14.79 -7.82 -5.91
CA ILE A 133 14.06 -8.02 -4.66
C ILE A 133 14.13 -6.75 -3.81
N ASN A 134 12.99 -6.31 -3.30
CA ASN A 134 12.93 -5.13 -2.44
C ASN A 134 13.78 -5.34 -1.18
N SER A 135 14.73 -4.42 -0.94
CA SER A 135 15.67 -4.55 0.18
C SER A 135 15.01 -4.43 1.57
N ALA A 136 13.76 -3.97 1.66
CA ALA A 136 13.02 -3.98 2.92
C ALA A 136 12.79 -5.40 3.47
N TYR A 137 12.78 -6.42 2.61
CA TYR A 137 12.72 -7.81 3.08
C TYR A 137 13.97 -8.23 3.84
N ARG A 138 15.15 -7.67 3.50
CA ARG A 138 16.42 -7.96 4.18
C ARG A 138 16.48 -7.43 5.62
N VAL A 139 15.70 -6.40 5.94
CA VAL A 139 15.57 -5.86 7.30
C VAL A 139 14.41 -6.48 8.08
N GLY A 140 13.82 -7.57 7.56
CA GLY A 140 12.81 -8.35 8.25
C GLY A 140 11.36 -7.92 8.00
N LYS A 141 11.09 -7.09 6.98
CA LYS A 141 9.69 -6.80 6.59
C LYS A 141 9.03 -8.08 6.08
N PRO A 142 7.95 -8.56 6.68
CA PRO A 142 7.23 -9.74 6.18
C PRO A 142 6.47 -9.42 4.90
N ARG A 143 6.13 -8.15 4.72
CA ARG A 143 5.42 -7.63 3.56
C ARG A 143 5.83 -6.19 3.31
N VAL A 144 6.20 -5.87 2.08
CA VAL A 144 6.49 -4.50 1.68
C VAL A 144 5.19 -3.77 1.33
N GLY A 145 5.01 -2.59 1.89
CA GLY A 145 3.83 -1.75 1.70
C GLY A 145 4.07 -0.33 2.18
N CYS A 146 3.05 0.30 2.73
CA CYS A 146 3.13 1.66 3.23
C CYS A 146 3.99 1.75 4.50
N VAL A 147 4.67 2.90 4.69
CA VAL A 147 5.42 3.23 5.92
C VAL A 147 4.56 3.05 7.16
N LEU A 148 3.33 3.55 7.10
CA LEU A 148 2.36 3.42 8.18
C LEU A 148 1.05 2.91 7.61
N CYS A 149 0.66 1.70 7.99
CA CYS A 149 -0.58 1.09 7.54
C CYS A 149 -1.45 0.68 8.74
N PRO A 150 -2.76 1.00 8.76
CA PRO A 150 -3.64 0.52 9.82
C PRO A 150 -3.66 -1.01 9.96
N PHE A 151 -3.39 -1.73 8.86
CA PHE A 151 -3.30 -3.19 8.81
C PHE A 151 -1.90 -3.76 9.07
N GLY A 152 -0.91 -2.89 9.29
CA GLY A 152 0.43 -3.35 9.67
C GLY A 152 0.41 -4.06 11.03
N SER A 153 1.27 -5.04 11.21
CA SER A 153 1.48 -5.73 12.49
C SER A 153 2.36 -4.90 13.44
N PRO A 154 2.40 -5.22 14.73
CA PRO A 154 3.39 -4.63 15.64
C PRO A 154 4.83 -4.85 15.18
N TRP A 155 5.11 -6.00 14.54
CA TRP A 155 6.41 -6.29 13.94
C TRP A 155 6.74 -5.31 12.79
N ASP A 156 5.78 -5.04 11.91
CA ASP A 156 5.94 -4.04 10.85
C ASP A 156 6.29 -2.67 11.41
N ASP A 157 5.62 -2.24 12.48
CA ASP A 157 5.87 -0.95 13.11
C ASP A 157 7.25 -0.90 13.74
N MET A 158 7.70 -1.97 14.40
CA MET A 158 9.04 -2.06 14.98
C MET A 158 10.11 -1.90 13.89
N ILE A 159 10.00 -2.62 12.78
CA ILE A 159 10.93 -2.51 11.65
C ILE A 159 10.92 -1.09 11.07
N VAL A 160 9.75 -0.51 10.85
CA VAL A 160 9.65 0.85 10.29
C VAL A 160 10.23 1.88 11.25
N ASN A 161 9.95 1.75 12.54
CA ASN A 161 10.47 2.66 13.55
C ASN A 161 12.01 2.60 13.65
N ASN A 162 12.59 1.42 13.55
CA ASN A 162 14.03 1.25 13.66
C ASN A 162 14.78 1.61 12.37
N CYS A 163 14.24 1.25 11.20
CA CYS A 163 14.95 1.38 9.93
C CYS A 163 14.51 2.60 9.10
N TYR A 164 13.31 3.14 9.34
CA TYR A 164 12.68 4.18 8.52
C TYR A 164 12.01 5.28 9.37
N SER A 165 12.54 5.57 10.53
CA SER A 165 11.98 6.53 11.50
C SER A 165 11.76 7.92 10.93
N SER A 166 12.67 8.42 10.10
CA SER A 166 12.54 9.72 9.43
C SER A 166 11.32 9.79 8.48
N ASN A 167 11.01 8.69 7.81
CA ASN A 167 9.85 8.58 6.94
C ASN A 167 8.54 8.41 7.72
N LEU A 168 8.62 7.80 8.91
CA LEU A 168 7.49 7.59 9.80
C LEU A 168 7.10 8.86 10.57
N LYS A 169 8.08 9.66 10.97
CA LYS A 169 7.92 10.82 11.85
C LYS A 169 6.78 11.77 11.44
N PRO A 170 6.62 12.21 10.17
CA PRO A 170 5.56 13.14 9.79
C PRO A 170 4.14 12.62 10.07
N PHE A 171 3.97 11.29 10.06
CA PHE A 171 2.70 10.63 10.36
C PHE A 171 2.47 10.51 11.87
N LEU A 172 3.52 10.17 12.63
CA LEU A 172 3.45 10.13 14.10
C LEU A 172 3.13 11.50 14.69
N ASP A 173 3.74 12.56 14.18
CA ASP A 173 3.47 13.94 14.62
C ASP A 173 1.98 14.29 14.45
N ARG A 174 1.34 13.83 13.36
CA ARG A 174 -0.10 14.03 13.12
C ARG A 174 -0.98 13.19 14.02
N ILE A 175 -0.59 11.96 14.29
CA ILE A 175 -1.30 11.11 15.25
C ILE A 175 -1.25 11.76 16.64
N GLU A 176 -0.09 12.20 17.07
CA GLU A 176 0.10 12.88 18.36
C GLU A 176 -0.73 14.16 18.45
N SER A 177 -0.69 15.02 17.43
CA SER A 177 -1.48 16.24 17.35
C SER A 177 -2.99 15.95 17.44
N ASN A 178 -3.45 14.92 16.75
CA ASN A 178 -4.86 14.49 16.80
C ASN A 178 -5.25 13.98 18.20
N VAL A 179 -4.38 13.21 18.85
CA VAL A 179 -4.63 12.69 20.20
C VAL A 179 -4.68 13.82 21.23
N VAL A 180 -3.77 14.81 21.10
CA VAL A 180 -3.75 15.99 21.95
C VAL A 180 -5.01 16.85 21.77
N SER A 181 -5.36 17.17 20.52
CA SER A 181 -6.51 18.04 20.22
C SER A 181 -7.85 17.43 20.69
N ARG A 182 -7.92 16.12 20.74
CA ARG A 182 -9.11 15.38 21.19
C ARG A 182 -9.11 15.06 22.68
N LYS A 183 -8.09 15.51 23.42
CA LYS A 183 -7.95 15.29 24.86
C LYS A 183 -8.03 13.81 25.27
N ILE A 184 -7.47 12.93 24.45
CA ILE A 184 -7.48 11.49 24.74
C ILE A 184 -6.62 11.22 25.98
N PRO A 185 -7.14 10.57 27.02
CA PRO A 185 -6.35 10.21 28.18
C PRO A 185 -5.28 9.17 27.83
N ASN A 186 -4.22 9.09 28.62
CA ASN A 186 -3.12 8.12 28.44
C ASN A 186 -2.54 8.12 27.01
N LYS A 187 -2.34 9.31 26.42
CA LYS A 187 -1.95 9.48 25.01
C LYS A 187 -0.76 8.62 24.58
N LYS A 188 0.27 8.42 25.45
CA LYS A 188 1.44 7.60 25.12
C LYS A 188 1.03 6.13 24.93
N GLU A 189 0.25 5.59 25.83
CA GLU A 189 -0.28 4.23 25.76
C GLU A 189 -1.20 4.07 24.54
N TYR A 190 -2.10 5.02 24.33
CA TYR A 190 -3.01 5.04 23.17
C TYR A 190 -2.26 4.97 21.82
N ILE A 191 -1.15 5.68 21.70
CA ILE A 191 -0.31 5.65 20.49
C ILE A 191 0.47 4.34 20.40
N ALA A 192 1.10 3.91 21.52
CA ALA A 192 1.89 2.68 21.57
C ALA A 192 1.06 1.43 21.26
N GLU A 193 -0.15 1.36 21.80
CA GLU A 193 -1.10 0.26 21.52
C GLU A 193 -1.83 0.40 20.17
N ARG A 194 -1.49 1.43 19.39
CA ARG A 194 -2.07 1.68 18.07
C ARG A 194 -3.59 1.85 18.07
N LYS A 195 -4.18 2.28 19.18
CA LYS A 195 -5.64 2.51 19.31
C LYS A 195 -6.16 3.52 18.28
N TRP A 196 -5.30 4.37 17.74
CA TRP A 196 -5.63 5.31 16.67
C TRP A 196 -6.15 4.65 15.38
N LYS A 197 -5.78 3.40 15.11
CA LYS A 197 -6.22 2.64 13.93
C LYS A 197 -7.59 1.98 14.09
N LEU A 198 -8.04 1.77 15.33
CA LEU A 198 -9.31 1.11 15.68
C LEU A 198 -10.49 2.09 15.66
N ARG A 199 -10.58 2.93 14.66
CA ARG A 199 -11.63 3.93 14.57
C ARG A 199 -12.94 3.29 14.13
N GLY A 200 -13.91 3.16 15.02
CA GLY A 200 -15.30 2.88 14.66
C GLY A 200 -15.88 3.99 13.80
N SER A 201 -16.92 3.72 13.03
CA SER A 201 -17.57 4.62 12.09
C SER A 201 -17.91 5.99 12.70
N GLY A 202 -17.01 6.97 12.57
CA GLY A 202 -17.18 8.35 12.98
C GLY A 202 -17.02 8.65 14.47
N LYS A 203 -16.90 7.66 15.34
CA LYS A 203 -16.60 7.83 16.77
C LYS A 203 -15.28 7.13 17.08
N PHE A 204 -14.44 7.74 17.91
CA PHE A 204 -13.36 6.99 18.55
C PHE A 204 -14.04 5.88 19.35
N SER A 205 -13.60 4.63 19.17
CA SER A 205 -13.94 3.62 20.14
C SER A 205 -13.39 4.11 21.47
N GLU A 206 -14.27 4.52 22.37
CA GLU A 206 -13.90 4.70 23.76
C GLU A 206 -13.31 3.36 24.17
N ALA A 207 -12.02 3.38 24.50
CA ALA A 207 -11.40 2.23 25.13
C ALA A 207 -12.13 2.06 26.48
N LYS A 208 -13.01 1.05 26.53
CA LYS A 208 -13.48 0.53 27.81
C LYS A 208 -12.35 -0.24 28.45
#